data_e028e82c293335971b255bace07a1a55
#
_entry.id   e028e82c293335971b255bace07a1a55
#
_cell.length_a   1.000
_cell.length_b   1.000
_cell.length_c   1.000
_cell.angle_alpha   90.00
_cell.angle_beta   90.00
_cell.angle_gamma   90.00
#
_symmetry.space_group_name_H-M   'P 1'
#
loop_
_entity.id
_entity.type
_entity.pdbx_description
1 polymer ?
#
loop_
_entity_poly.entity_id
_entity_poly.type
_entity_poly.pdbx_seq_one_letter_code
_entity_poly.pdbx_strand_id
1 'polypeptide(L)'
;HYSSRRQRQMCIRDRICAAWASANRIAIFSALRSVAMLISYEIPVGLSLVGILLITESMSVMDIVIYQSIPFILIQPVAAIVFFLGSLAEINRTPFDLTEAESELAAGYQNDYSGMKWGLFYLGEFAAAIAAATVFSTLFLGGPNGPILPGLFWLTIKVLSLIHISEPTRQASI
;
A
#
# COMPACT_ATOMS: atom_id res chain seq x y z
N HIS A 1 2.03 12.64 11.98
CA HIS A 1 2.43 12.95 10.59
C HIS A 1 3.90 12.66 10.26
N TYR A 2 4.82 12.80 11.23
CA TYR A 2 6.25 12.49 11.01
C TYR A 2 6.52 10.98 10.93
N SER A 3 5.72 10.15 11.55
CA SER A 3 5.93 8.70 11.61
C SER A 3 5.67 8.00 10.26
N SER A 4 4.63 8.41 9.53
CA SER A 4 4.25 7.78 8.25
C SER A 4 5.26 8.04 7.12
N ARG A 5 5.82 9.25 7.04
CA ARG A 5 6.90 9.54 6.07
C ARG A 5 8.17 8.76 6.37
N ARG A 6 8.50 8.55 7.64
CA ARG A 6 9.68 7.74 8.02
C ARG A 6 9.51 6.26 7.63
N GLN A 7 8.33 5.70 7.75
CA GLN A 7 8.08 4.30 7.36
C GLN A 7 8.22 4.09 5.85
N ARG A 8 7.71 5.01 5.01
CA ARG A 8 7.87 4.93 3.55
C ARG A 8 9.33 5.07 3.12
N GLN A 9 10.06 6.03 3.68
CA GLN A 9 11.49 6.19 3.41
C GLN A 9 12.31 4.99 3.93
N MET A 10 11.88 4.33 5.01
CA MET A 10 12.50 3.10 5.47
C MET A 10 12.37 1.97 4.44
N CYS A 11 11.19 1.73 3.88
CA CYS A 11 11.00 0.67 2.88
C CYS A 11 11.87 0.89 1.63
N ILE A 12 11.95 2.13 1.12
CA ILE A 12 12.83 2.45 -0.03
C ILE A 12 14.29 2.26 0.35
N ARG A 13 14.71 2.80 1.47
CA ARG A 13 16.08 2.68 1.97
C ARG A 13 16.46 1.23 2.22
N ASP A 14 15.58 0.45 2.83
CA ASP A 14 15.83 -0.95 3.15
C ASP A 14 15.99 -1.80 1.89
N ARG A 15 15.18 -1.59 0.85
CA ARG A 15 15.33 -2.28 -0.43
C ARG A 15 16.62 -1.92 -1.15
N ILE A 16 16.98 -0.63 -1.19
CA ILE A 16 18.25 -0.19 -1.79
C ILE A 16 19.45 -0.73 -1.00
N CYS A 17 19.41 -0.64 0.33
CA CYS A 17 20.49 -1.15 1.18
C CYS A 17 20.62 -2.68 1.09
N ALA A 18 19.49 -3.41 1.02
CA ALA A 18 19.50 -4.86 0.84
C ALA A 18 20.11 -5.25 -0.51
N ALA A 19 19.72 -4.60 -1.59
CA ALA A 19 20.26 -4.84 -2.92
C ALA A 19 21.74 -4.47 -3.02
N TRP A 20 22.17 -3.42 -2.35
CA TRP A 20 23.58 -3.04 -2.31
C TRP A 20 24.41 -4.05 -1.50
N ALA A 21 23.89 -4.47 -0.35
CA ALA A 21 24.56 -5.44 0.52
C ALA A 21 24.73 -6.82 -0.12
N SER A 22 23.84 -7.22 -1.04
CA SER A 22 23.95 -8.48 -1.79
C SER A 22 25.06 -8.46 -2.85
N ALA A 23 25.60 -7.28 -3.22
CA ALA A 23 26.62 -7.08 -4.25
C ALA A 23 26.28 -7.75 -5.61
N ASN A 24 25.01 -8.03 -5.87
CA ASN A 24 24.52 -8.68 -7.07
C ASN A 24 23.93 -7.63 -8.04
N ARG A 25 24.38 -7.63 -9.30
CA ARG A 25 23.93 -6.67 -10.31
C ARG A 25 22.42 -6.78 -10.55
N ILE A 26 21.86 -7.97 -10.55
CA ILE A 26 20.43 -8.22 -10.77
C ILE A 26 19.61 -7.65 -9.61
N ALA A 27 20.06 -7.83 -8.37
CA ALA A 27 19.40 -7.27 -7.18
C ALA A 27 19.37 -5.73 -7.21
N ILE A 28 20.44 -5.08 -7.66
CA ILE A 28 20.51 -3.62 -7.79
C ILE A 28 19.51 -3.12 -8.84
N PHE A 29 19.42 -3.77 -10.01
CA PHE A 29 18.43 -3.40 -11.03
C PHE A 29 16.99 -3.58 -10.56
N SER A 30 16.70 -4.65 -9.83
CA SER A 30 15.39 -4.89 -9.22
C SER A 30 15.02 -3.80 -8.20
N ALA A 31 15.96 -3.42 -7.34
CA ALA A 31 15.74 -2.36 -6.37
C ALA A 31 15.51 -0.99 -7.04
N LEU A 32 16.28 -0.64 -8.06
CA LEU A 32 16.09 0.60 -8.81
C LEU A 32 14.72 0.65 -9.49
N ARG A 33 14.26 -0.47 -10.10
CA ARG A 33 12.91 -0.58 -10.67
C ARG A 33 11.84 -0.38 -9.61
N SER A 34 11.99 -1.01 -8.44
CA SER A 34 11.07 -0.85 -7.31
C SER A 34 10.97 0.59 -6.83
N VAL A 35 12.10 1.27 -6.69
CA VAL A 35 12.15 2.69 -6.28
C VAL A 35 11.50 3.60 -7.32
N ALA A 36 11.75 3.37 -8.60
CA ALA A 36 11.14 4.15 -9.68
C ALA A 36 9.61 4.02 -9.68
N MET A 37 9.09 2.80 -9.46
CA MET A 37 7.66 2.59 -9.31
C MET A 37 7.09 3.30 -8.09
N LEU A 38 7.71 3.16 -6.92
CA LEU A 38 7.27 3.83 -5.70
C LEU A 38 7.13 5.34 -5.88
N ILE A 39 8.13 6.00 -6.45
CA ILE A 39 8.11 7.44 -6.72
C ILE A 39 7.00 7.81 -7.71
N SER A 40 6.83 7.00 -8.76
CA SER A 40 5.81 7.27 -9.80
C SER A 40 4.39 7.15 -9.28
N TYR A 41 4.11 6.19 -8.39
CA TYR A 41 2.77 5.98 -7.83
C TYR A 41 2.46 6.83 -6.60
N GLU A 42 3.46 7.37 -5.91
CA GLU A 42 3.26 8.29 -4.78
C GLU A 42 2.53 9.58 -5.22
N ILE A 43 2.80 10.08 -6.44
CA ILE A 43 2.19 11.31 -6.95
C ILE A 43 0.67 11.16 -7.16
N PRO A 44 0.15 10.16 -7.89
CA PRO A 44 -1.29 9.93 -8.03
C PRO A 44 -1.99 9.66 -6.70
N VAL A 45 -1.37 8.89 -5.81
CA VAL A 45 -1.90 8.62 -4.46
C VAL A 45 -2.00 9.92 -3.67
N GLY A 46 -0.97 10.76 -3.69
CA GLY A 46 -0.98 12.05 -3.03
C GLY A 46 -2.07 12.98 -3.58
N LEU A 47 -2.25 13.05 -4.90
CA LEU A 47 -3.29 13.85 -5.54
C LEU A 47 -4.70 13.38 -5.15
N SER A 48 -4.93 12.07 -5.06
CA SER A 48 -6.22 11.53 -4.63
C SER A 48 -6.56 11.92 -3.18
N LEU A 49 -5.57 11.99 -2.31
CA LEU A 49 -5.73 12.47 -0.92
C LEU A 49 -6.02 13.96 -0.86
N VAL A 50 -5.36 14.77 -1.69
CA VAL A 50 -5.65 16.22 -1.78
C VAL A 50 -7.11 16.46 -2.14
N GLY A 51 -7.71 15.66 -3.02
CA GLY A 51 -9.13 15.75 -3.35
C GLY A 51 -10.05 15.62 -2.12
N ILE A 52 -9.74 14.72 -1.19
CA ILE A 52 -10.49 14.56 0.08
C ILE A 52 -10.26 15.78 0.98
N LEU A 53 -9.00 16.22 1.13
CA LEU A 53 -8.64 17.35 1.99
C LEU A 53 -9.32 18.65 1.56
N LEU A 54 -9.50 18.86 0.25
CA LEU A 54 -10.22 20.01 -0.27
C LEU A 54 -11.71 20.03 0.08
N ILE A 55 -12.34 18.85 0.20
CA ILE A 55 -13.75 18.77 0.60
C ILE A 55 -13.91 18.95 2.10
N THR A 56 -12.99 18.38 2.89
CA THR A 56 -13.12 18.37 4.36
C THR A 56 -12.49 19.59 5.03
N GLU A 57 -11.67 20.37 4.29
CA GLU A 57 -10.93 21.53 4.78
C GLU A 57 -10.10 21.24 6.06
N SER A 58 -9.85 19.96 6.37
CA SER A 58 -9.13 19.52 7.55
C SER A 58 -8.11 18.43 7.21
N MET A 59 -6.94 18.49 7.86
CA MET A 59 -5.89 17.46 7.77
C MET A 59 -6.02 16.39 8.88
N SER A 60 -6.99 16.53 9.77
CA SER A 60 -7.24 15.58 10.86
C SER A 60 -8.05 14.40 10.33
N VAL A 61 -7.51 13.18 10.49
CA VAL A 61 -8.24 11.96 10.09
C VAL A 61 -9.55 11.81 10.85
N MET A 62 -9.59 12.26 12.10
CA MET A 62 -10.78 12.20 12.94
C MET A 62 -11.88 13.11 12.37
N ASP A 63 -11.53 14.34 12.02
CA ASP A 63 -12.48 15.30 11.44
C ASP A 63 -13.00 14.81 10.08
N ILE A 64 -12.12 14.22 9.25
CA ILE A 64 -12.51 13.61 7.98
C ILE A 64 -13.55 12.52 8.20
N VAL A 65 -13.36 11.63 9.18
CA VAL A 65 -14.30 10.55 9.50
C VAL A 65 -15.62 11.10 10.04
N ILE A 66 -15.60 12.13 10.87
CA ILE A 66 -16.80 12.78 11.43
C ILE A 66 -17.58 13.51 10.32
N TYR A 67 -16.89 14.17 9.39
CA TYR A 67 -17.49 14.86 8.26
C TYR A 67 -18.19 13.90 7.28
N GLN A 68 -17.76 12.63 7.25
CA GLN A 68 -18.29 11.59 6.37
C GLN A 68 -19.67 11.08 6.81
N SER A 69 -20.74 11.81 6.50
CA SER A 69 -22.10 11.29 6.57
C SER A 69 -22.41 10.31 5.43
N ILE A 70 -21.79 10.51 4.26
CA ILE A 70 -21.83 9.63 3.10
C ILE A 70 -20.41 9.20 2.76
N PRO A 71 -20.14 7.91 2.46
CA PRO A 71 -18.80 7.45 2.08
C PRO A 71 -18.23 8.22 0.88
N PHE A 72 -17.00 8.71 0.98
CA PHE A 72 -16.37 9.49 -0.09
C PHE A 72 -16.17 8.71 -1.40
N ILE A 73 -16.19 7.38 -1.34
CA ILE A 73 -16.18 6.55 -2.56
C ILE A 73 -17.34 6.87 -3.51
N LEU A 74 -18.50 7.34 -3.00
CA LEU A 74 -19.64 7.74 -3.81
C LEU A 74 -19.51 9.16 -4.35
N ILE A 75 -18.85 10.04 -3.62
CA ILE A 75 -18.64 11.46 -4.01
C ILE A 75 -17.48 11.58 -5.00
N GLN A 76 -16.40 10.82 -4.75
CA GLN A 76 -15.18 10.85 -5.55
C GLN A 76 -14.73 9.44 -5.97
N PRO A 77 -15.47 8.74 -6.84
CA PRO A 77 -15.14 7.37 -7.23
C PRO A 77 -13.81 7.28 -7.98
N VAL A 78 -13.47 8.29 -8.78
CA VAL A 78 -12.21 8.34 -9.53
C VAL A 78 -11.01 8.43 -8.58
N ALA A 79 -11.07 9.30 -7.57
CA ALA A 79 -10.01 9.42 -6.58
C ALA A 79 -9.83 8.12 -5.77
N ALA A 80 -10.93 7.43 -5.43
CA ALA A 80 -10.90 6.15 -4.74
C ALA A 80 -10.22 5.07 -5.58
N ILE A 81 -10.53 4.96 -6.87
CA ILE A 81 -9.90 4.01 -7.79
C ILE A 81 -8.41 4.31 -7.96
N VAL A 82 -8.03 5.57 -8.16
CA VAL A 82 -6.63 5.99 -8.31
C VAL A 82 -5.85 5.69 -7.04
N PHE A 83 -6.40 5.98 -5.86
CA PHE A 83 -5.77 5.65 -4.59
C PHE A 83 -5.58 4.14 -4.43
N PHE A 84 -6.62 3.34 -4.72
CA PHE A 84 -6.59 1.90 -4.58
C PHE A 84 -5.55 1.27 -5.51
N LEU A 85 -5.57 1.59 -6.80
CA LEU A 85 -4.60 1.09 -7.77
C LEU A 85 -3.18 1.57 -7.46
N GLY A 86 -3.00 2.83 -7.07
CA GLY A 86 -1.71 3.36 -6.67
C GLY A 86 -1.15 2.68 -5.43
N SER A 87 -1.97 2.39 -4.43
CA SER A 87 -1.55 1.68 -3.23
C SER A 87 -1.19 0.21 -3.50
N LEU A 88 -1.89 -0.48 -4.41
CA LEU A 88 -1.51 -1.83 -4.86
C LEU A 88 -0.16 -1.82 -5.56
N ALA A 89 0.10 -0.84 -6.41
CA ALA A 89 1.37 -0.70 -7.11
C ALA A 89 2.52 -0.34 -6.16
N GLU A 90 2.26 0.47 -5.12
CA GLU A 90 3.24 0.82 -4.08
C GLU A 90 3.69 -0.41 -3.27
N ILE A 91 2.77 -1.36 -3.02
CA ILE A 91 3.03 -2.60 -2.28
C ILE A 91 3.64 -3.68 -3.19
N ASN A 92 3.78 -3.44 -4.50
CA ASN A 92 4.19 -4.42 -5.52
C ASN A 92 3.30 -5.68 -5.55
N ARG A 93 1.99 -5.49 -5.37
CA ARG A 93 1.02 -6.59 -5.51
C ARG A 93 0.58 -6.74 -6.96
N THR A 94 0.19 -7.94 -7.33
CA THR A 94 -0.39 -8.22 -8.66
C THR A 94 -1.56 -7.25 -8.95
N PRO A 95 -1.62 -6.60 -10.13
CA PRO A 95 -0.87 -6.85 -11.37
C PRO A 95 0.46 -6.09 -11.51
N PHE A 96 0.94 -5.39 -10.49
CA PHE A 96 2.12 -4.53 -10.54
C PHE A 96 3.40 -5.19 -9.96
N ASP A 97 3.43 -6.53 -9.86
CA ASP A 97 4.54 -7.32 -9.32
C ASP A 97 5.71 -7.48 -10.33
N LEU A 98 6.17 -6.34 -10.87
CA LEU A 98 7.26 -6.31 -11.84
C LEU A 98 8.65 -6.47 -11.21
N THR A 99 8.74 -6.37 -9.89
CA THR A 99 10.02 -6.41 -9.15
C THR A 99 10.42 -7.82 -8.77
N GLU A 100 9.45 -8.73 -8.66
CA GLU A 100 9.64 -10.15 -8.34
C GLU A 100 9.40 -11.07 -9.55
N ALA A 101 9.36 -10.51 -10.77
CA ALA A 101 9.18 -11.29 -12.00
C ALA A 101 10.27 -12.36 -12.12
N GLU A 102 9.92 -13.59 -11.78
CA GLU A 102 10.83 -14.76 -11.77
C GLU A 102 11.50 -15.01 -13.12
N SER A 103 10.82 -14.64 -14.20
CA SER A 103 11.33 -14.81 -15.57
C SER A 103 12.48 -13.88 -15.94
N GLU A 104 12.57 -12.70 -15.32
CA GLU A 104 13.57 -11.67 -15.69
C GLU A 104 14.62 -11.42 -14.61
N LEU A 105 14.25 -11.49 -13.32
CA LEU A 105 15.05 -11.00 -12.21
C LEU A 105 15.34 -12.06 -11.14
N ALA A 106 15.01 -13.34 -11.38
CA ALA A 106 15.32 -14.47 -10.50
C ALA A 106 15.04 -14.17 -9.00
N ALA A 107 13.77 -13.86 -8.66
CA ALA A 107 13.30 -13.49 -7.31
C ALA A 107 13.77 -12.10 -6.78
N GLY A 108 14.24 -11.22 -7.66
CA GLY A 108 14.48 -9.82 -7.34
C GLY A 108 15.62 -9.56 -6.33
N TYR A 109 15.44 -8.54 -5.48
CA TYR A 109 16.42 -8.13 -4.47
C TYR A 109 16.50 -9.10 -3.28
N GLN A 110 15.57 -10.03 -3.16
CA GLN A 110 15.48 -11.01 -2.06
C GLN A 110 16.25 -12.30 -2.32
N ASN A 111 16.78 -12.50 -3.53
CA ASN A 111 17.39 -13.76 -3.97
C ASN A 111 18.53 -14.25 -3.06
N ASP A 112 19.33 -13.34 -2.51
CA ASP A 112 20.48 -13.67 -1.68
C ASP A 112 20.14 -13.79 -0.18
N TYR A 113 18.86 -13.57 0.18
CA TYR A 113 18.41 -13.64 1.56
C TYR A 113 17.61 -14.92 1.81
N SER A 114 17.97 -15.66 2.88
CA SER A 114 17.29 -16.89 3.29
C SER A 114 16.90 -16.87 4.78
N GLY A 115 15.97 -17.74 5.17
CA GLY A 115 15.55 -17.91 6.55
C GLY A 115 14.85 -16.68 7.15
N MET A 116 15.25 -16.29 8.37
CA MET A 116 14.64 -15.19 9.12
C MET A 116 14.67 -13.85 8.40
N LYS A 117 15.72 -13.54 7.64
CA LYS A 117 15.86 -12.27 6.92
C LYS A 117 14.82 -12.15 5.82
N TRP A 118 14.60 -13.22 5.07
CA TRP A 118 13.54 -13.28 4.05
C TRP A 118 12.14 -13.12 4.66
N GLY A 119 11.88 -13.78 5.80
CA GLY A 119 10.62 -13.65 6.52
C GLY A 119 10.32 -12.23 7.02
N LEU A 120 11.35 -11.46 7.41
CA LEU A 120 11.18 -10.07 7.82
C LEU A 120 10.77 -9.15 6.66
N PHE A 121 11.26 -9.37 5.44
CA PHE A 121 10.82 -8.63 4.26
C PHE A 121 9.33 -8.90 3.96
N TYR A 122 8.91 -10.16 4.01
CA TYR A 122 7.50 -10.54 3.84
C TYR A 122 6.60 -9.93 4.91
N LEU A 123 7.02 -9.98 6.17
CA LEU A 123 6.28 -9.35 7.27
C LEU A 123 6.09 -7.84 7.03
N GLY A 124 7.13 -7.15 6.55
CA GLY A 124 7.06 -5.74 6.19
C GLY A 124 6.06 -5.46 5.07
N GLU A 125 6.01 -6.31 4.05
CA GLU A 125 5.08 -6.22 2.94
C GLU A 125 3.63 -6.39 3.38
N PHE A 126 3.34 -7.40 4.20
CA PHE A 126 2.00 -7.59 4.77
C PHE A 126 1.59 -6.44 5.68
N ALA A 127 2.50 -5.92 6.50
CA ALA A 127 2.22 -4.76 7.34
C ALA A 127 1.88 -3.51 6.50
N ALA A 128 2.57 -3.29 5.39
CA ALA A 128 2.27 -2.21 4.45
C ALA A 128 0.89 -2.39 3.79
N ALA A 129 0.52 -3.62 3.40
CA ALA A 129 -0.79 -3.93 2.84
C ALA A 129 -1.93 -3.63 3.82
N ILE A 130 -1.79 -4.05 5.08
CA ILE A 130 -2.76 -3.77 6.14
C ILE A 130 -2.87 -2.25 6.38
N ALA A 131 -1.74 -1.55 6.43
CA ALA A 131 -1.72 -0.11 6.61
C ALA A 131 -2.43 0.63 5.46
N ALA A 132 -2.16 0.29 4.20
CA ALA A 132 -2.81 0.88 3.04
C ALA A 132 -4.31 0.61 3.02
N ALA A 133 -4.74 -0.63 3.30
CA ALA A 133 -6.15 -1.00 3.40
C ALA A 133 -6.86 -0.25 4.54
N THR A 134 -6.19 -0.03 5.66
CA THR A 134 -6.73 0.75 6.79
C THR A 134 -6.91 2.21 6.41
N VAL A 135 -5.91 2.83 5.76
CA VAL A 135 -5.99 4.22 5.29
C VAL A 135 -7.10 4.38 4.25
N PHE A 136 -7.19 3.48 3.28
CA PHE A 136 -8.28 3.49 2.29
C PHE A 136 -9.65 3.39 2.95
N SER A 137 -9.83 2.44 3.89
CA SER A 137 -11.07 2.23 4.61
C SER A 137 -11.48 3.46 5.44
N THR A 138 -10.53 4.12 6.10
CA THR A 138 -10.82 5.30 6.92
C THR A 138 -11.15 6.52 6.10
N LEU A 139 -10.49 6.73 4.95
CA LEU A 139 -10.64 7.93 4.14
C LEU A 139 -11.80 7.83 3.14
N PHE A 140 -12.02 6.69 2.51
CA PHE A 140 -13.03 6.54 1.45
C PHE A 140 -14.30 5.81 1.89
N LEU A 141 -14.20 4.86 2.84
CA LEU A 141 -15.32 4.03 3.28
C LEU A 141 -15.94 4.48 4.62
N GLY A 142 -15.57 5.65 5.14
CA GLY A 142 -16.12 6.18 6.37
C GLY A 142 -15.59 5.57 7.66
N GLY A 143 -14.45 4.88 7.60
CA GLY A 143 -13.76 4.34 8.78
C GLY A 143 -14.63 3.43 9.66
N PRO A 144 -14.70 3.72 10.97
CA PRO A 144 -15.47 2.94 11.94
C PRO A 144 -16.99 3.14 11.85
N ASN A 145 -17.47 4.11 11.05
CA ASN A 145 -18.89 4.38 10.94
C ASN A 145 -19.60 3.22 10.22
N GLY A 146 -20.54 2.57 10.93
CA GLY A 146 -21.32 1.47 10.42
C GLY A 146 -22.61 1.28 11.21
N PRO A 147 -23.69 0.73 10.58
CA PRO A 147 -25.03 0.74 11.15
C PRO A 147 -25.29 -0.35 12.22
N ILE A 148 -24.47 -1.40 12.32
CA ILE A 148 -24.86 -2.61 13.06
C ILE A 148 -23.84 -3.03 14.14
N LEU A 149 -22.50 -2.85 13.91
CA LEU A 149 -21.45 -3.32 14.83
C LEU A 149 -20.66 -2.18 15.47
N PRO A 150 -19.99 -2.44 16.63
CA PRO A 150 -19.05 -1.49 17.21
C PRO A 150 -17.97 -1.10 16.17
N GLY A 151 -17.60 0.18 16.14
CA GLY A 151 -16.78 0.76 15.08
C GLY A 151 -15.47 0.00 14.78
N LEU A 152 -14.82 -0.60 15.79
CA LEU A 152 -13.60 -1.37 15.61
C LEU A 152 -13.83 -2.64 14.75
N PHE A 153 -14.89 -3.39 15.04
CA PHE A 153 -15.24 -4.60 14.27
C PHE A 153 -15.61 -4.27 12.82
N TRP A 154 -16.33 -3.18 12.63
CA TRP A 154 -16.72 -2.73 11.29
C TRP A 154 -15.52 -2.33 10.44
N LEU A 155 -14.57 -1.60 11.04
CA LEU A 155 -13.32 -1.27 10.39
C LEU A 155 -12.50 -2.53 10.02
N THR A 156 -12.41 -3.49 10.93
CA THR A 156 -11.68 -4.74 10.71
C THR A 156 -12.28 -5.54 9.54
N ILE A 157 -13.61 -5.63 9.46
CA ILE A 157 -14.30 -6.31 8.35
C ILE A 157 -14.00 -5.63 7.01
N LYS A 158 -14.04 -4.29 6.95
CA LYS A 158 -13.70 -3.53 5.73
C LYS A 158 -12.25 -3.78 5.31
N VAL A 159 -11.31 -3.73 6.24
CA VAL A 159 -9.90 -3.98 5.98
C VAL A 159 -9.66 -5.40 5.49
N LEU A 160 -10.24 -6.40 6.14
CA LEU A 160 -10.15 -7.81 5.73
C LEU A 160 -10.76 -8.03 4.33
N SER A 161 -11.90 -7.41 4.04
CA SER A 161 -12.52 -7.47 2.70
C SER A 161 -11.59 -6.90 1.62
N LEU A 162 -10.95 -5.77 1.87
CA LEU A 162 -9.99 -5.16 0.94
C LEU A 162 -8.75 -6.03 0.73
N ILE A 163 -8.21 -6.61 1.79
CA ILE A 163 -7.08 -7.55 1.70
C ILE A 163 -7.50 -8.77 0.88
N HIS A 164 -8.68 -9.32 1.13
CA HIS A 164 -9.20 -10.46 0.38
C HIS A 164 -9.41 -10.16 -1.12
N ILE A 165 -9.78 -8.93 -1.47
CA ILE A 165 -9.88 -8.50 -2.88
C ILE A 165 -8.49 -8.38 -3.51
N SER A 166 -7.46 -8.00 -2.76
CA SER A 166 -6.10 -7.85 -3.27
C SER A 166 -5.32 -9.18 -3.41
N GLU A 167 -5.70 -10.22 -2.66
CA GLU A 167 -4.97 -11.51 -2.63
C GLU A 167 -5.34 -12.53 -3.72
N PRO A 168 -6.60 -12.69 -4.18
CA PRO A 168 -6.98 -13.81 -5.07
C PRO A 168 -6.33 -13.74 -6.45
N THR A 169 -5.78 -12.61 -6.84
CA THR A 169 -5.06 -12.47 -8.12
C THR A 169 -3.74 -13.24 -8.15
N ARG A 170 -3.18 -13.61 -7.01
CA ARG A 170 -1.92 -14.38 -6.93
C ARG A 170 -2.11 -15.86 -7.25
N GLN A 171 -3.29 -16.43 -6.98
CA GLN A 171 -3.59 -17.85 -7.26
C GLN A 171 -4.01 -18.11 -8.72
N ALA A 172 -4.40 -17.08 -9.46
CA ALA A 172 -4.87 -17.23 -10.84
C ALA A 172 -3.76 -17.14 -11.89
N SER A 173 -2.51 -16.89 -11.49
CA SER A 173 -1.37 -16.73 -12.41
C SER A 173 -0.38 -17.91 -12.40
N ILE A 174 -0.80 -19.09 -11.93
CA ILE A 174 -0.02 -20.35 -12.05
C ILE A 174 -0.50 -21.14 -13.25
#